data_e90a1dd4ffd43b4cd2a7ded2b175758e
#
_entry.id   e90a1dd4ffd43b4cd2a7ded2b175758e
#
_cell.length_a   1.000
_cell.length_b   1.000
_cell.length_c   1.000
_cell.angle_alpha   90.00
_cell.angle_beta   90.00
_cell.angle_gamma   90.00
#
_symmetry.space_group_name_H-M   'P 1'
#
loop_
_entity.id
_entity.type
_entity.pdbx_description
1 polymer ?
#
loop_
_entity_poly.entity_id
_entity_poly.type
_entity_poly.pdbx_seq_one_letter_code
_entity_poly.pdbx_strand_id
1 'polypeptide(L)' 'MSPEEQKELDRHTKAIAKILYNNTPKEELTSLGKIEAAVRERMQEYVMPEVGIFLSKMSQSKREDIKDISKA' A
#
# COMPACT_ATOMS: atom_id res chain seq x y z
N MET A 1 -13.50 6.40 -8.77
CA MET A 1 -12.83 5.11 -9.07
C MET A 1 -13.81 4.21 -9.82
N SER A 2 -13.36 3.61 -10.90
CA SER A 2 -14.23 2.74 -11.69
C SER A 2 -14.50 1.43 -10.97
N PRO A 3 -15.58 0.70 -11.34
CA PRO A 3 -15.84 -0.61 -10.73
C PRO A 3 -14.71 -1.62 -10.95
N GLU A 4 -14.05 -1.58 -12.11
CA GLU A 4 -12.91 -2.47 -12.39
C GLU A 4 -11.72 -2.12 -11.50
N GLU A 5 -11.44 -0.85 -11.33
CA GLU A 5 -10.35 -0.39 -10.44
C GLU A 5 -10.63 -0.76 -8.99
N GLN A 6 -11.88 -0.66 -8.57
CA GLN A 6 -12.27 -1.04 -7.20
C GLN A 6 -12.05 -2.53 -6.95
N LYS A 7 -12.43 -3.37 -7.92
CA LYS A 7 -12.21 -4.81 -7.83
C LYS A 7 -10.72 -5.15 -7.79
N GLU A 8 -9.95 -4.48 -8.62
CA GLU A 8 -8.49 -4.64 -8.66
C GLU A 8 -7.87 -4.29 -7.32
N LEU A 9 -8.25 -3.13 -6.77
CA LEU A 9 -7.77 -2.68 -5.48
C LEU A 9 -8.14 -3.65 -4.37
N ASP A 10 -9.39 -4.11 -4.34
CA ASP A 10 -9.86 -5.07 -3.34
C ASP A 10 -9.05 -6.36 -3.39
N ARG A 11 -8.79 -6.86 -4.59
CA ARG A 11 -8.00 -8.08 -4.79
C ARG A 11 -6.59 -7.93 -4.22
N HIS A 12 -5.93 -6.84 -4.55
CA HIS A 12 -4.57 -6.60 -4.07
C HIS A 12 -4.55 -6.34 -2.57
N THR A 13 -5.53 -5.61 -2.05
CA THR A 13 -5.65 -5.34 -0.62
C THR A 13 -5.79 -6.64 0.17
N LYS A 14 -6.64 -7.56 -0.32
CA LYS A 14 -6.81 -8.86 0.34
C LYS A 14 -5.53 -9.68 0.32
N ALA A 15 -4.79 -9.64 -0.78
CA ALA A 15 -3.53 -10.35 -0.89
C ALA A 15 -2.50 -9.80 0.11
N ILE A 16 -2.39 -8.48 0.21
CA ILE A 16 -1.50 -7.83 1.16
C ILE A 16 -1.90 -8.18 2.60
N ALA A 17 -3.17 -8.04 2.91
CA ALA A 17 -3.69 -8.33 4.25
C ALA A 17 -3.40 -9.79 4.66
N LYS A 18 -3.56 -10.72 3.73
CA LYS A 18 -3.27 -12.14 3.99
C LYS A 18 -1.80 -12.37 4.33
N ILE A 19 -0.90 -11.75 3.58
CA ILE A 19 0.53 -11.86 3.83
C ILE A 19 0.88 -11.30 5.21
N LEU A 20 0.35 -10.13 5.53
CA LEU A 20 0.63 -9.48 6.81
C LEU A 20 0.03 -10.26 7.97
N TYR A 21 -1.17 -10.78 7.81
CA TYR A 21 -1.82 -11.63 8.81
C TYR A 21 -0.99 -12.88 9.10
N ASN A 22 -0.51 -13.55 8.04
CA ASN A 22 0.29 -14.75 8.19
C ASN A 22 1.64 -14.50 8.88
N ASN A 23 2.10 -13.26 8.85
CA ASN A 23 3.35 -12.86 9.50
C ASN A 23 3.13 -12.23 10.88
N THR A 24 1.89 -12.22 11.36
CA THR A 24 1.55 -11.68 12.67
C THR A 24 1.61 -12.77 13.71
N PRO A 25 2.30 -12.55 14.86
CA PRO A 25 2.35 -13.54 15.94
C PRO A 25 0.95 -13.87 16.46
N LYS A 26 0.76 -15.12 16.85
CA LYS A 26 -0.53 -15.61 17.33
C LYS A 26 -1.04 -14.86 18.55
N GLU A 27 -0.16 -14.34 19.37
CA GLU A 27 -0.50 -13.56 20.56
C GLU A 27 -1.26 -12.29 20.20
N GLU A 28 -1.03 -11.76 19.01
CA GLU A 28 -1.69 -10.55 18.51
C GLU A 28 -2.99 -10.85 17.78
N LEU A 29 -3.34 -12.13 17.60
CA LEU A 29 -4.53 -12.56 16.86
C LEU A 29 -5.69 -12.97 17.77
N THR A 30 -5.70 -12.51 19.02
CA THR A 30 -6.68 -12.96 20.03
C THR A 30 -8.02 -12.25 19.93
N SER A 31 -8.10 -11.13 19.23
CA SER A 31 -9.35 -10.43 19.02
C SER A 31 -9.29 -9.68 17.70
N LEU A 32 -10.46 -9.32 17.15
CA LEU A 32 -10.50 -8.57 15.89
C LEU A 32 -9.78 -7.23 16.01
N GLY A 33 -9.97 -6.54 17.16
CA GLY A 33 -9.30 -5.26 17.39
C GLY A 33 -7.79 -5.39 17.39
N LYS A 34 -7.25 -6.45 18.01
CA LYS A 34 -5.81 -6.70 18.04
C LYS A 34 -5.29 -7.07 16.65
N ILE A 35 -6.06 -7.86 15.90
CA ILE A 35 -5.69 -8.24 14.54
C ILE A 35 -5.60 -6.99 13.66
N GLU A 36 -6.60 -6.13 13.72
CA GLU A 36 -6.61 -4.89 12.93
C GLU A 36 -5.44 -3.98 13.27
N ALA A 37 -5.15 -3.82 14.57
CA ALA A 37 -4.04 -2.98 15.01
C ALA A 37 -2.69 -3.56 14.55
N ALA A 38 -2.51 -4.86 14.67
CA ALA A 38 -1.27 -5.53 14.29
C ALA A 38 -1.04 -5.46 12.78
N VAL A 39 -2.08 -5.70 11.99
CA VAL A 39 -1.97 -5.63 10.52
C VAL A 39 -1.72 -4.20 10.07
N ARG A 40 -2.38 -3.22 10.69
CA ARG A 40 -2.16 -1.81 10.38
C ARG A 40 -0.73 -1.38 10.67
N GLU A 41 -0.18 -1.83 11.79
CA GLU A 41 1.20 -1.53 12.16
C GLU A 41 2.17 -2.11 11.13
N ARG A 42 1.95 -3.33 10.68
CA ARG A 42 2.78 -3.96 9.67
C ARG A 42 2.63 -3.30 8.30
N MET A 43 1.42 -2.81 8.00
CA MET A 43 1.19 -2.04 6.79
C MET A 43 2.08 -0.80 6.77
N GLN A 44 2.13 -0.07 7.88
CA GLN A 44 2.97 1.12 8.01
C GLN A 44 4.45 0.79 7.95
N GLU A 45 4.83 -0.35 8.51
CA GLU A 45 6.24 -0.74 8.57
C GLU A 45 6.77 -1.29 7.25
N TYR A 46 5.99 -2.10 6.55
CA TYR A 46 6.47 -2.83 5.37
C TYR A 46 5.89 -2.34 4.04
N VAL A 47 4.65 -1.92 4.03
CA VAL A 47 3.95 -1.56 2.79
C VAL A 47 4.10 -0.07 2.47
N MET A 48 3.88 0.79 3.46
CA MET A 48 3.91 2.24 3.23
C MET A 48 5.26 2.75 2.74
N PRO A 49 6.41 2.25 3.24
CA PRO A 49 7.70 2.68 2.67
C PRO A 49 7.83 2.34 1.20
N GLU A 50 7.34 1.17 0.78
CA GLU A 50 7.37 0.76 -0.63
C GLU A 50 6.46 1.63 -1.49
N VAL A 51 5.29 1.97 -0.96
CA VAL A 51 4.37 2.90 -1.62
C VAL A 51 5.05 4.26 -1.79
N GLY A 52 5.72 4.74 -0.77
CA GLY A 52 6.45 6.01 -0.82
C GLY A 52 7.54 6.01 -1.89
N ILE A 53 8.33 4.95 -1.96
CA ILE A 53 9.38 4.80 -2.98
C ILE A 53 8.77 4.82 -4.38
N PHE A 54 7.71 4.04 -4.58
CA PHE A 54 7.01 3.97 -5.86
C PHE A 54 6.47 5.33 -6.30
N LEU A 55 5.80 6.03 -5.39
CA LEU A 55 5.22 7.34 -5.68
C LEU A 55 6.31 8.38 -5.94
N SER A 56 7.42 8.29 -5.23
CA SER A 56 8.57 9.17 -5.46
C SER A 56 9.12 9.01 -6.87
N LYS A 57 9.25 7.78 -7.34
CA LYS A 57 9.71 7.49 -8.70
C LYS A 57 8.72 8.00 -9.75
N MET A 58 7.44 7.79 -9.52
CA MET A 58 6.40 8.31 -10.41
C MET A 58 6.40 9.82 -10.47
N SER A 59 6.57 10.47 -9.32
CA SER A 59 6.63 11.93 -9.22
C SER A 59 7.82 12.49 -9.99
N GLN A 60 8.99 11.85 -9.89
CA GLN A 60 10.18 12.25 -10.64
C GLN A 60 9.95 12.15 -12.15
N SER A 61 9.36 11.05 -12.59
CA SER A 61 9.05 10.85 -14.01
C SER A 61 8.11 11.92 -14.52
N LYS A 62 7.06 12.23 -13.75
CA LYS A 62 6.11 13.29 -14.12
C LYS A 62 6.75 14.68 -14.10
N ARG A 63 7.67 14.93 -13.18
CA ARG A 63 8.41 16.19 -13.13
C ARG A 63 9.24 16.40 -14.39
N GLU A 64 9.87 15.36 -14.89
CA GLU A 64 10.63 15.43 -16.12
C GLU A 64 9.73 15.77 -17.29
N ASP A 65 8.56 15.14 -17.38
CA ASP A 65 7.57 15.43 -18.41
C ASP A 65 7.06 16.87 -18.31
N ILE A 66 6.72 17.30 -17.11
CA ILE A 66 6.26 18.67 -16.85
C ILE A 66 7.35 19.70 -17.19
N LYS A 67 8.59 19.37 -16.84
CA LYS A 67 9.73 20.24 -17.11
C LYS A 67 9.92 20.46 -18.60
N ASP A 68 9.78 19.42 -19.39
CA ASP A 68 9.85 19.50 -20.84
C ASP A 68 8.74 20.38 -21.41
N ILE A 69 7.53 20.22 -20.88
CA ILE A 69 6.37 21.02 -21.27
C ILE A 69 6.58 22.49 -20.87
N SER A 70 7.10 22.72 -19.68
CA SER A 70 7.33 24.07 -19.17
C SER A 70 8.37 24.83 -19.97
N LYS A 71 9.33 24.15 -20.53
CA LYS A 71 10.36 24.75 -21.36
C LYS A 71 9.86 25.09 -22.78
N ALA A 72 8.81 24.43 -23.16
CA ALA A 72 8.19 24.70 -24.43
C ALA A 72 7.27 25.91 -24.35
#